data_a67b5fc9c251719b2747dc79f706e027
#
_entry.id   a67b5fc9c251719b2747dc79f706e027
#
_cell.length_a   1.000
_cell.length_b   1.000
_cell.length_c   1.000
_cell.angle_alpha   90.00
_cell.angle_beta   90.00
_cell.angle_gamma   90.00
#
_symmetry.space_group_name_H-M   'P 1'
#
loop_
_entity.id
_entity.type
_entity.pdbx_description
1 polymer ?
#
loop_
_entity_poly.entity_id
_entity_poly.type
_entity_poly.pdbx_seq_one_letter_code
_entity_poly.pdbx_strand_id
1 'polypeptide(L)'
;RKKVIEAFRYIARGGAALDYKFWASQVAGVKNTYPYTGTPLPQVNLFIESQSVNGTASPSLINDVKNYVEGPGRRPIGMQVNYLSVFILNVEINIVGGASITTSQQTTIIDNVNSYLESKRPFVQSVQLPQNDTISINEIIGVIQNSNPSVVLGNVTVSLNGINYVTYKLQKGEIPKLNVINFN
;
A
#
# COMPACT_ATOMS: atom_id res chain seq x y z
N ARG A 1 -16.40 -8.77 -12.36
CA ARG A 1 -17.64 -8.15 -11.83
C ARG A 1 -17.37 -6.81 -11.14
N LYS A 2 -16.36 -6.70 -10.22
CA LYS A 2 -16.01 -5.44 -9.54
C LYS A 2 -15.62 -4.32 -10.50
N LYS A 3 -14.73 -4.60 -11.47
CA LYS A 3 -14.28 -3.63 -12.50
C LYS A 3 -15.44 -3.09 -13.36
N VAL A 4 -16.45 -3.92 -13.66
CA VAL A 4 -17.64 -3.51 -14.45
C VAL A 4 -18.48 -2.50 -13.66
N ILE A 5 -18.71 -2.76 -12.37
CA ILE A 5 -19.47 -1.85 -11.49
C ILE A 5 -18.72 -0.51 -11.32
N GLU A 6 -17.38 -0.55 -11.19
CA GLU A 6 -16.55 0.64 -11.12
C GLU A 6 -16.64 1.48 -12.41
N ALA A 7 -16.65 0.82 -13.58
CA ALA A 7 -16.79 1.50 -14.86
C ALA A 7 -18.12 2.25 -15.01
N PHE A 8 -19.22 1.69 -14.52
CA PHE A 8 -20.53 2.37 -14.51
C PHE A 8 -20.63 3.55 -13.54
N ARG A 9 -19.80 3.56 -12.50
CA ARG A 9 -19.73 4.67 -11.52
C ARG A 9 -18.72 5.74 -11.90
N TYR A 10 -17.92 5.48 -12.92
CA TYR A 10 -16.87 6.38 -13.35
C TYR A 10 -17.43 7.46 -14.27
N ILE A 11 -17.28 8.70 -13.84
CA ILE A 11 -17.51 9.89 -14.65
C ILE A 11 -16.17 10.58 -14.83
N ALA A 12 -15.69 10.67 -16.07
CA ALA A 12 -14.42 11.34 -16.39
C ALA A 12 -14.47 12.81 -15.93
N ARG A 13 -13.47 13.24 -15.18
CA ARG A 13 -13.38 14.59 -14.59
C ARG A 13 -12.25 15.42 -15.20
N GLY A 14 -11.74 15.01 -16.36
CA GLY A 14 -10.72 15.75 -17.08
C GLY A 14 -9.32 15.68 -16.46
N GLY A 15 -8.94 14.55 -15.86
CA GLY A 15 -7.59 14.34 -15.31
C GLY A 15 -7.49 14.54 -13.80
N ALA A 16 -8.59 14.37 -13.08
CA ALA A 16 -8.57 14.26 -11.62
C ALA A 16 -7.83 12.99 -11.16
N ALA A 17 -7.41 12.94 -9.90
CA ALA A 17 -6.71 11.78 -9.33
C ALA A 17 -7.45 10.45 -9.56
N LEU A 18 -8.79 10.46 -9.45
CA LEU A 18 -9.63 9.28 -9.73
C LEU A 18 -9.54 8.80 -11.17
N ASP A 19 -9.35 9.70 -12.13
CA ASP A 19 -9.23 9.34 -13.55
C ASP A 19 -7.95 8.53 -13.79
N TYR A 20 -6.81 9.01 -13.28
CA TYR A 20 -5.53 8.29 -13.38
C TYR A 20 -5.59 6.93 -12.69
N LYS A 21 -6.23 6.88 -11.51
CA LYS A 21 -6.43 5.62 -10.79
C LYS A 21 -7.27 4.64 -11.61
N PHE A 22 -8.37 5.09 -12.19
CA PHE A 22 -9.25 4.27 -13.01
C PHE A 22 -8.53 3.77 -14.27
N TRP A 23 -7.89 4.66 -15.02
CA TRP A 23 -7.19 4.27 -16.26
C TRP A 23 -6.09 3.25 -15.99
N ALA A 24 -5.23 3.49 -15.01
CA ALA A 24 -4.16 2.57 -14.67
C ALA A 24 -4.69 1.20 -14.18
N SER A 25 -5.82 1.17 -13.48
CA SER A 25 -6.44 -0.09 -13.01
C SER A 25 -6.95 -1.00 -14.13
N GLN A 26 -7.10 -0.49 -15.35
CA GLN A 26 -7.51 -1.30 -16.51
C GLN A 26 -6.36 -2.17 -17.04
N VAL A 27 -5.11 -1.84 -16.70
CA VAL A 27 -3.94 -2.60 -17.14
C VAL A 27 -3.78 -3.87 -16.29
N ALA A 28 -3.59 -5.01 -16.96
CA ALA A 28 -3.36 -6.29 -16.28
C ALA A 28 -2.07 -6.24 -15.46
N GLY A 29 -2.07 -6.84 -14.27
CA GLY A 29 -0.92 -6.83 -13.38
C GLY A 29 -0.87 -5.64 -12.40
N VAL A 30 -1.69 -4.61 -12.59
CA VAL A 30 -1.84 -3.51 -11.63
C VAL A 30 -2.75 -3.95 -10.48
N LYS A 31 -2.25 -3.87 -9.24
CA LYS A 31 -3.02 -4.09 -8.00
C LYS A 31 -3.70 -2.81 -7.56
N ASN A 32 -2.94 -1.71 -7.49
CA ASN A 32 -3.45 -0.39 -7.09
C ASN A 32 -2.57 0.73 -7.67
N THR A 33 -3.07 1.98 -7.61
CA THR A 33 -2.30 3.15 -8.04
C THR A 33 -2.58 4.34 -7.14
N TYR A 34 -1.56 5.20 -7.00
CA TYR A 34 -1.57 6.36 -6.11
C TYR A 34 -1.12 7.60 -6.89
N PRO A 35 -2.07 8.37 -7.44
CA PRO A 35 -1.78 9.61 -8.17
C PRO A 35 -1.62 10.80 -7.21
N TYR A 36 -0.54 11.54 -7.35
CA TYR A 36 -0.28 12.78 -6.62
C TYR A 36 0.07 13.91 -7.56
N THR A 37 -0.28 15.12 -7.17
CA THR A 37 0.24 16.32 -7.82
C THR A 37 1.76 16.37 -7.67
N GLY A 38 2.46 16.51 -8.78
CA GLY A 38 3.91 16.67 -8.83
C GLY A 38 4.33 18.15 -8.83
N THR A 39 5.63 18.39 -8.76
CA THR A 39 6.28 19.70 -8.88
C THR A 39 7.42 19.60 -9.89
N PRO A 40 7.58 20.61 -10.80
CA PRO A 40 6.69 21.76 -11.02
C PRO A 40 5.33 21.38 -11.63
N LEU A 41 4.35 22.25 -11.49
CA LEU A 41 3.04 22.10 -12.15
C LEU A 41 3.14 22.45 -13.65
N PRO A 42 2.30 21.86 -14.55
CA PRO A 42 1.29 20.81 -14.31
C PRO A 42 1.87 19.38 -14.44
N GLN A 43 1.97 18.68 -13.34
CA GLN A 43 2.58 17.35 -13.29
C GLN A 43 1.80 16.40 -12.36
N VAL A 44 1.75 15.12 -12.72
CA VAL A 44 1.20 14.03 -11.91
C VAL A 44 2.29 12.98 -11.66
N ASN A 45 2.50 12.61 -10.40
CA ASN A 45 3.30 11.44 -10.03
C ASN A 45 2.34 10.28 -9.77
N LEU A 46 2.36 9.28 -10.64
CA LEU A 46 1.52 8.09 -10.56
C LEU A 46 2.34 6.90 -10.07
N PHE A 47 2.19 6.56 -8.78
CA PHE A 47 2.82 5.37 -8.22
C PHE A 47 1.97 4.13 -8.50
N ILE A 48 2.61 3.06 -8.96
CA ILE A 48 1.98 1.82 -9.43
C ILE A 48 2.39 0.68 -8.50
N GLU A 49 1.39 0.06 -7.86
CA GLU A 49 1.53 -1.18 -7.10
C GLU A 49 1.15 -2.36 -8.01
N SER A 50 2.06 -3.32 -8.17
CA SER A 50 1.80 -4.50 -8.98
C SER A 50 1.12 -5.61 -8.18
N GLN A 51 0.57 -6.60 -8.88
CA GLN A 51 0.03 -7.84 -8.28
C GLN A 51 1.15 -8.83 -7.90
N SER A 52 2.41 -8.53 -8.19
CA SER A 52 3.54 -9.37 -7.78
C SER A 52 3.63 -9.47 -6.25
N VAL A 53 4.26 -10.53 -5.76
CA VAL A 53 4.39 -10.81 -4.31
C VAL A 53 5.03 -9.63 -3.57
N ASN A 54 6.06 -9.02 -4.15
CA ASN A 54 6.73 -7.87 -3.55
C ASN A 54 6.00 -6.54 -3.77
N GLY A 55 4.98 -6.47 -4.65
CA GLY A 55 4.19 -5.27 -4.92
C GLY A 55 4.87 -4.25 -5.85
N THR A 56 6.17 -4.40 -6.18
CA THR A 56 6.88 -3.46 -7.06
C THR A 56 6.48 -3.66 -8.52
N ALA A 57 6.30 -2.56 -9.25
CA ALA A 57 5.99 -2.61 -10.67
C ALA A 57 7.28 -2.77 -11.49
N SER A 58 7.29 -3.76 -12.40
CA SER A 58 8.38 -3.93 -13.36
C SER A 58 8.41 -2.79 -14.38
N PRO A 59 9.56 -2.52 -15.03
CA PRO A 59 9.64 -1.55 -16.11
C PRO A 59 8.64 -1.82 -17.24
N SER A 60 8.38 -3.08 -17.56
CA SER A 60 7.37 -3.48 -18.55
C SER A 60 5.96 -3.04 -18.10
N LEU A 61 5.55 -3.37 -16.88
CA LEU A 61 4.24 -2.97 -16.37
C LEU A 61 4.08 -1.45 -16.31
N ILE A 62 5.14 -0.73 -15.92
CA ILE A 62 5.16 0.75 -15.92
C ILE A 62 4.91 1.27 -17.34
N ASN A 63 5.58 0.69 -18.34
CA ASN A 63 5.41 1.08 -19.74
C ASN A 63 4.00 0.77 -20.26
N ASP A 64 3.43 -0.38 -19.90
CA ASP A 64 2.06 -0.75 -20.29
C ASP A 64 1.04 0.24 -19.70
N VAL A 65 1.21 0.63 -18.42
CA VAL A 65 0.37 1.66 -17.80
C VAL A 65 0.54 3.01 -18.50
N LYS A 66 1.78 3.40 -18.81
CA LYS A 66 2.07 4.63 -19.55
C LYS A 66 1.35 4.63 -20.89
N ASN A 67 1.54 3.60 -21.71
CA ASN A 67 0.92 3.49 -23.02
C ASN A 67 -0.61 3.55 -22.94
N TYR A 68 -1.18 2.93 -21.92
CA TYR A 68 -2.63 2.97 -21.72
C TYR A 68 -3.12 4.37 -21.31
N VAL A 69 -2.49 5.01 -20.34
CA VAL A 69 -2.89 6.35 -19.83
C VAL A 69 -2.67 7.44 -20.88
N GLU A 70 -1.59 7.36 -21.66
CA GLU A 70 -1.26 8.32 -22.71
C GLU A 70 -2.04 8.08 -24.02
N GLY A 71 -2.84 7.01 -24.07
CA GLY A 71 -3.70 6.71 -25.21
C GLY A 71 -4.77 7.78 -25.48
N PRO A 72 -5.36 7.76 -26.69
CA PRO A 72 -6.32 8.78 -27.12
C PRO A 72 -7.49 8.93 -26.14
N GLY A 73 -7.86 10.18 -25.87
CA GLY A 73 -9.03 10.53 -25.07
C GLY A 73 -8.90 10.36 -23.57
N ARG A 74 -7.68 10.08 -23.05
CA ARG A 74 -7.46 9.91 -21.60
C ARG A 74 -6.73 11.09 -20.98
N ARG A 75 -5.42 11.13 -21.10
CA ARG A 75 -4.61 12.19 -20.47
C ARG A 75 -4.93 13.59 -21.05
N PRO A 76 -5.16 14.61 -20.19
CA PRO A 76 -5.31 15.99 -20.64
C PRO A 76 -4.07 16.50 -21.37
N ILE A 77 -4.30 17.32 -22.39
CA ILE A 77 -3.22 17.97 -23.15
C ILE A 77 -2.39 18.88 -22.22
N GLY A 78 -1.06 18.82 -22.34
CA GLY A 78 -0.14 19.63 -21.54
C GLY A 78 0.16 19.09 -20.14
N MET A 79 -0.52 18.04 -19.69
CA MET A 79 -0.22 17.42 -18.40
C MET A 79 0.93 16.43 -18.52
N GLN A 80 2.00 16.61 -17.75
CA GLN A 80 3.09 15.64 -17.63
C GLN A 80 2.74 14.58 -16.58
N VAL A 81 2.99 13.30 -16.91
CA VAL A 81 2.79 12.19 -15.96
C VAL A 81 4.10 11.43 -15.78
N ASN A 82 4.55 11.31 -14.53
CA ASN A 82 5.66 10.46 -14.13
C ASN A 82 5.10 9.14 -13.64
N TYR A 83 5.48 8.05 -14.27
CA TYR A 83 5.08 6.70 -13.94
C TYR A 83 6.15 6.05 -13.07
N LEU A 84 5.82 5.72 -11.84
CA LEU A 84 6.76 5.27 -10.81
C LEU A 84 6.28 3.96 -10.18
N SER A 85 7.21 3.08 -9.80
CA SER A 85 6.88 1.98 -8.90
C SER A 85 6.65 2.50 -7.49
N VAL A 86 5.81 1.83 -6.72
CA VAL A 86 5.72 2.04 -5.27
C VAL A 86 7.04 1.74 -4.58
N PHE A 87 7.26 2.35 -3.40
CA PHE A 87 8.36 2.07 -2.49
C PHE A 87 7.89 1.07 -1.44
N ILE A 88 8.60 -0.05 -1.29
CA ILE A 88 8.28 -1.03 -0.26
C ILE A 88 8.92 -0.61 1.05
N LEU A 89 8.09 -0.46 2.08
CA LEU A 89 8.50 -0.22 3.45
C LEU A 89 8.52 -1.56 4.18
N ASN A 90 9.71 -2.12 4.39
CA ASN A 90 9.89 -3.39 5.07
C ASN A 90 9.59 -3.24 6.57
N VAL A 91 8.59 -3.97 7.05
CA VAL A 91 8.18 -3.97 8.46
C VAL A 91 8.77 -5.20 9.14
N GLU A 92 9.51 -4.98 10.21
CA GLU A 92 10.07 -6.03 11.06
C GLU A 92 9.51 -5.87 12.47
N ILE A 93 9.07 -6.98 13.07
CA ILE A 93 8.48 -6.98 14.39
C ILE A 93 9.27 -7.96 15.27
N ASN A 94 9.69 -7.48 16.44
CA ASN A 94 10.30 -8.35 17.44
C ASN A 94 9.39 -8.42 18.67
N ILE A 95 9.06 -9.65 19.07
CA ILE A 95 8.19 -9.95 20.22
C ILE A 95 9.05 -10.63 21.28
N VAL A 96 9.27 -9.98 22.41
CA VAL A 96 9.94 -10.56 23.58
C VAL A 96 8.92 -11.31 24.42
N GLY A 97 9.23 -12.53 24.84
CA GLY A 97 8.31 -13.45 25.51
C GLY A 97 7.48 -14.31 24.54
N GLY A 98 7.77 -14.22 23.23
CA GLY A 98 7.09 -14.98 22.19
C GLY A 98 7.51 -16.47 22.08
N ALA A 99 8.53 -16.90 22.81
CA ALA A 99 9.05 -18.28 22.73
C ALA A 99 8.02 -19.35 23.14
N SER A 100 7.00 -19.01 23.89
CA SER A 100 5.90 -19.90 24.27
C SER A 100 4.79 -20.00 23.23
N ILE A 101 4.85 -19.19 22.16
CA ILE A 101 3.84 -19.15 21.10
C ILE A 101 4.04 -20.35 20.17
N THR A 102 3.01 -21.20 20.05
CA THR A 102 3.06 -22.36 19.16
C THR A 102 3.14 -21.96 17.69
N THR A 103 3.66 -22.83 16.82
CA THR A 103 3.76 -22.56 15.38
C THR A 103 2.42 -22.18 14.74
N SER A 104 1.32 -22.83 15.15
CA SER A 104 -0.02 -22.49 14.65
C SER A 104 -0.44 -21.08 15.04
N GLN A 105 -0.14 -20.66 16.27
CA GLN A 105 -0.42 -19.31 16.76
C GLN A 105 0.46 -18.27 16.05
N GLN A 106 1.73 -18.58 15.80
CA GLN A 106 2.64 -17.74 15.03
C GLN A 106 2.08 -17.48 13.61
N THR A 107 1.61 -18.53 12.93
CA THR A 107 1.00 -18.39 11.60
C THR A 107 -0.21 -17.45 11.65
N THR A 108 -1.11 -17.63 12.62
CA THR A 108 -2.30 -16.76 12.77
C THR A 108 -1.90 -15.31 13.01
N ILE A 109 -0.89 -15.06 13.84
CA ILE A 109 -0.37 -13.71 14.11
C ILE A 109 0.19 -13.10 12.82
N ILE A 110 1.01 -13.85 12.07
CA ILE A 110 1.60 -13.41 10.80
C ILE A 110 0.51 -13.02 9.80
N ASP A 111 -0.53 -13.85 9.63
CA ASP A 111 -1.62 -13.60 8.69
C ASP A 111 -2.44 -12.36 9.08
N ASN A 112 -2.72 -12.18 10.36
CA ASN A 112 -3.46 -11.01 10.84
C ASN A 112 -2.64 -9.72 10.75
N VAL A 113 -1.34 -9.77 11.05
CA VAL A 113 -0.43 -8.63 10.86
C VAL A 113 -0.30 -8.29 9.36
N ASN A 114 -0.18 -9.28 8.48
CA ASN A 114 -0.20 -9.04 7.04
C ASN A 114 -1.49 -8.35 6.60
N SER A 115 -2.64 -8.83 7.06
CA SER A 115 -3.95 -8.25 6.76
C SER A 115 -4.05 -6.80 7.26
N TYR A 116 -3.54 -6.52 8.45
CA TYR A 116 -3.45 -5.17 8.98
C TYR A 116 -2.58 -4.26 8.09
N LEU A 117 -1.36 -4.69 7.75
CA LEU A 117 -0.47 -3.92 6.89
C LEU A 117 -1.04 -3.73 5.48
N GLU A 118 -1.74 -4.73 4.94
CA GLU A 118 -2.43 -4.62 3.65
C GLU A 118 -3.60 -3.63 3.67
N SER A 119 -4.17 -3.35 4.83
CA SER A 119 -5.19 -2.31 4.99
C SER A 119 -4.61 -0.90 4.93
N LYS A 120 -3.32 -0.72 5.27
CA LYS A 120 -2.64 0.57 5.31
C LYS A 120 -2.19 0.98 3.91
N ARG A 121 -2.56 2.19 3.51
CA ARG A 121 -2.20 2.75 2.19
C ARG A 121 -1.86 4.23 2.30
N PRO A 122 -0.90 4.73 1.49
CA PRO A 122 -0.57 6.14 1.50
C PRO A 122 -1.77 6.98 1.09
N PHE A 123 -2.00 8.07 1.81
CA PHE A 123 -3.16 8.92 1.57
C PHE A 123 -3.08 9.63 0.22
N VAL A 124 -4.13 9.51 -0.58
CA VAL A 124 -4.33 10.25 -1.82
C VAL A 124 -5.57 11.11 -1.68
N GLN A 125 -5.39 12.43 -1.73
CA GLN A 125 -6.50 13.37 -1.64
C GLN A 125 -7.58 13.08 -2.68
N SER A 126 -8.83 13.18 -2.31
CA SER A 126 -10.02 12.94 -3.16
C SER A 126 -10.22 11.50 -3.66
N VAL A 127 -9.34 10.56 -3.29
CA VAL A 127 -9.40 9.17 -3.75
C VAL A 127 -9.71 8.19 -2.61
N GLN A 128 -9.28 8.52 -1.40
CA GLN A 128 -9.31 7.61 -0.26
C GLN A 128 -10.06 8.21 0.92
N LEU A 129 -11.13 7.54 1.32
CA LEU A 129 -11.91 7.83 2.53
C LEU A 129 -12.35 6.49 3.15
N PRO A 130 -12.15 6.26 4.46
CA PRO A 130 -11.38 7.10 5.39
C PRO A 130 -9.87 7.04 5.15
N GLN A 131 -9.13 8.02 5.71
CA GLN A 131 -7.67 8.01 5.71
C GLN A 131 -7.15 6.86 6.59
N ASN A 132 -6.29 6.00 6.02
CA ASN A 132 -5.70 4.86 6.72
C ASN A 132 -4.21 4.71 6.35
N ASP A 133 -3.45 5.78 6.56
CA ASP A 133 -2.06 5.92 6.15
C ASP A 133 -1.07 5.89 7.32
N THR A 134 -1.54 5.52 8.51
CA THR A 134 -0.71 5.51 9.71
C THR A 134 -0.53 4.08 10.23
N ILE A 135 0.72 3.70 10.49
CA ILE A 135 1.11 2.46 11.15
C ILE A 135 1.43 2.82 12.61
N SER A 136 0.80 2.14 13.56
CA SER A 136 1.04 2.35 14.99
C SER A 136 1.43 1.03 15.66
N ILE A 137 2.46 1.09 16.53
CA ILE A 137 2.85 -0.08 17.35
C ILE A 137 1.70 -0.56 18.23
N ASN A 138 0.88 0.35 18.76
CA ASN A 138 -0.27 -0.01 19.60
C ASN A 138 -1.33 -0.79 18.82
N GLU A 139 -1.58 -0.43 17.55
CA GLU A 139 -2.49 -1.18 16.69
C GLU A 139 -1.92 -2.57 16.37
N ILE A 140 -0.62 -2.68 16.11
CA ILE A 140 0.06 -3.97 15.87
C ILE A 140 -0.02 -4.85 17.12
N ILE A 141 0.25 -4.30 18.30
CA ILE A 141 0.10 -5.02 19.58
C ILE A 141 -1.35 -5.52 19.73
N GLY A 142 -2.33 -4.66 19.44
CA GLY A 142 -3.75 -5.04 19.47
C GLY A 142 -4.08 -6.18 18.50
N VAL A 143 -3.53 -6.15 17.29
CA VAL A 143 -3.69 -7.23 16.30
C VAL A 143 -3.09 -8.54 16.82
N ILE A 144 -1.89 -8.52 17.41
CA ILE A 144 -1.21 -9.69 17.96
C ILE A 144 -2.01 -10.27 19.13
N GLN A 145 -2.44 -9.44 20.09
CA GLN A 145 -3.23 -9.86 21.25
C GLN A 145 -4.60 -10.42 20.88
N ASN A 146 -5.29 -9.78 19.90
CA ASN A 146 -6.57 -10.29 19.42
C ASN A 146 -6.42 -11.62 18.65
N SER A 147 -5.26 -11.84 18.03
CA SER A 147 -4.94 -13.12 17.37
C SER A 147 -4.75 -14.25 18.38
N ASN A 148 -4.27 -13.93 19.57
CA ASN A 148 -4.03 -14.90 20.64
C ASN A 148 -4.12 -14.25 22.03
N PRO A 149 -5.33 -14.17 22.61
CA PRO A 149 -5.55 -13.52 23.90
C PRO A 149 -4.81 -14.14 25.09
N SER A 150 -4.36 -15.41 24.96
CA SER A 150 -3.62 -16.11 26.03
C SER A 150 -2.14 -15.76 26.07
N VAL A 151 -1.61 -15.06 25.04
CA VAL A 151 -0.19 -14.69 24.99
C VAL A 151 0.05 -13.44 25.84
N VAL A 152 0.92 -13.60 26.82
CA VAL A 152 1.47 -12.46 27.57
C VAL A 152 2.66 -11.91 26.78
N LEU A 153 2.44 -10.78 26.12
CA LEU A 153 3.50 -10.07 25.41
C LEU A 153 4.39 -9.34 26.44
N GLY A 154 5.69 -9.57 26.36
CA GLY A 154 6.68 -8.74 27.06
C GLY A 154 6.83 -7.39 26.36
N ASN A 155 7.90 -7.24 25.60
CA ASN A 155 8.13 -6.02 24.81
C ASN A 155 7.93 -6.32 23.31
N VAL A 156 7.22 -5.42 22.62
CA VAL A 156 7.06 -5.47 21.14
C VAL A 156 7.74 -4.26 20.55
N THR A 157 8.66 -4.48 19.62
CA THR A 157 9.28 -3.40 18.85
C THR A 157 8.95 -3.55 17.37
N VAL A 158 8.73 -2.43 16.70
CA VAL A 158 8.45 -2.37 15.27
C VAL A 158 9.49 -1.49 14.60
N SER A 159 10.19 -2.05 13.64
CA SER A 159 11.11 -1.29 12.79
C SER A 159 10.61 -1.24 11.35
N LEU A 160 10.87 -0.12 10.71
CA LEU A 160 10.56 0.14 9.30
C LEU A 160 11.88 0.44 8.60
N ASN A 161 12.27 -0.42 7.66
CA ASN A 161 13.59 -0.37 7.03
C ASN A 161 14.74 -0.27 8.06
N GLY A 162 14.64 -1.02 9.17
CA GLY A 162 15.66 -1.06 10.23
C GLY A 162 15.62 0.08 11.26
N ILE A 163 14.68 1.02 11.16
CA ILE A 163 14.53 2.11 12.12
C ILE A 163 13.29 1.89 12.99
N ASN A 164 13.41 1.97 14.31
CA ASN A 164 12.28 1.79 15.23
C ASN A 164 11.34 2.99 15.23
N TYR A 165 10.04 2.71 15.16
CA TYR A 165 8.97 3.71 15.22
C TYR A 165 7.89 3.31 16.22
N VAL A 166 7.32 4.29 16.90
CA VAL A 166 6.08 4.12 17.67
C VAL A 166 4.86 4.35 16.77
N THR A 167 4.94 5.35 15.92
CA THR A 167 3.92 5.69 14.93
C THR A 167 4.60 6.19 13.67
N TYR A 168 4.16 5.74 12.52
CA TYR A 168 4.70 6.15 11.22
C TYR A 168 3.56 6.47 10.25
N LYS A 169 3.64 7.64 9.62
CA LYS A 169 2.71 8.05 8.58
C LYS A 169 3.32 7.77 7.21
N LEU A 170 2.67 6.92 6.43
CA LEU A 170 3.11 6.56 5.08
C LEU A 170 3.26 7.77 4.19
N GLN A 171 4.39 7.86 3.53
CA GLN A 171 4.68 8.89 2.53
C GLN A 171 4.08 8.53 1.17
N LYS A 172 4.15 9.46 0.22
CA LYS A 172 3.65 9.26 -1.15
C LYS A 172 4.29 8.03 -1.80
N GLY A 173 3.46 7.06 -2.19
CA GLY A 173 3.91 5.84 -2.88
C GLY A 173 4.52 4.78 -1.97
N GLU A 174 4.57 4.94 -0.65
CA GLU A 174 5.05 3.92 0.28
C GLU A 174 3.99 2.86 0.56
N ILE A 175 4.37 1.59 0.50
CA ILE A 175 3.50 0.44 0.81
C ILE A 175 4.19 -0.42 1.87
N PRO A 176 3.58 -0.61 3.04
CA PRO A 176 4.15 -1.46 4.07
C PRO A 176 4.02 -2.94 3.68
N LYS A 177 5.07 -3.70 3.91
CA LYS A 177 5.12 -5.15 3.74
C LYS A 177 5.80 -5.78 4.93
N LEU A 178 5.21 -6.83 5.49
CA LEU A 178 5.85 -7.60 6.52
C LEU A 178 7.07 -8.31 5.95
N ASN A 179 8.23 -8.07 6.54
CA ASN A 179 9.48 -8.77 6.22
C ASN A 179 9.66 -9.98 7.16
N VAL A 180 9.60 -9.75 8.46
CA VAL A 180 9.78 -10.81 9.46
C VAL A 180 9.07 -10.45 10.77
N ILE A 181 8.60 -11.49 11.48
CA ILE A 181 8.26 -11.43 12.90
C ILE A 181 9.19 -12.38 13.65
N ASN A 182 9.95 -11.88 14.60
CA ASN A 182 10.81 -12.64 15.48
C ASN A 182 10.09 -12.90 16.81
N PHE A 183 9.91 -14.16 17.14
CA PHE A 183 9.30 -14.62 18.38
C PHE A 183 10.42 -15.08 19.35
N ASN A 184 10.90 -14.17 20.21
CA ASN A 184 12.02 -14.37 21.14
C ASN A 184 11.56 -14.64 22.58
#